data_6e7c58f4760620a6474371c97bb7fece
#
_entry.id   6e7c58f4760620a6474371c97bb7fece
#
_cell.length_a   1.000
_cell.length_b   1.000
_cell.length_c   1.000
_cell.angle_alpha   90.00
_cell.angle_beta   90.00
_cell.angle_gamma   90.00
#
_symmetry.space_group_name_H-M   'P 1'
#
loop_
_entity.id
_entity.type
_entity.pdbx_description
1 polymer ?
#
loop_
_entity_poly.entity_id
_entity_poly.type
_entity_poly.pdbx_seq_one_letter_code
_entity_poly.pdbx_strand_id
1 'polypeptide(L)'
;MTRSHPADSEKEEHPRFDMADIFRKHIGNYKKTHRLSYEQHKAVSAILNCRTPAMGGVLKWCDNPECRKWEFCYKPCKNRHCPKCGAFEKAQWLEDQKKWILPIHYFHVVFTIDHVFNLLVDFNRKLLFDLFIQVAAQLLKEFGQKYLGGEIGFSMVMHTWGQTMQEHLHLHFIVTGGALVSSPTGYSWNPADHKFLFPALLLSNQFRNRFCFELSKLWTDGKLNTNDGTFDVQAMLREALSKDWEVYIQKPLYDKEKLIEYLARYIFRIAISNHRIVAVAKDTVTFKYFDNRDDGKEKTLTLPVFEFIRRFLSHVLPDGFVRVRHFGLHHAGCRLKLQHARRVLGEPFELPATLRVKLKFLDWFKKITGSDTDPRLCKFCGKGLMLPVREFEPLRGWRLSLVSWLEVFRSWKFAFA
;
A
#
# COMPACT_ATOMS: atom_id res chain seq x y z
N MET A 1 11.38 23.69 7.46
CA MET A 1 12.65 23.18 6.95
C MET A 1 12.37 21.84 6.29
N THR A 2 12.36 21.81 4.97
CA THR A 2 12.17 20.61 4.16
C THR A 2 13.48 19.83 4.18
N ARG A 3 13.62 18.85 5.06
CA ARG A 3 14.74 17.90 4.97
C ARG A 3 14.42 16.90 3.88
N SER A 4 15.17 16.97 2.79
CA SER A 4 15.36 15.89 1.85
C SER A 4 15.94 14.70 2.60
N HIS A 5 15.21 13.57 2.65
CA HIS A 5 15.83 12.31 3.00
C HIS A 5 16.92 12.04 1.94
N PRO A 6 18.12 11.60 2.33
CA PRO A 6 19.14 11.21 1.39
C PRO A 6 18.58 10.16 0.44
N ALA A 7 18.75 10.38 -0.84
CA ALA A 7 18.52 9.37 -1.86
C ALA A 7 19.56 8.27 -1.60
N ASP A 8 19.08 7.10 -1.16
CA ASP A 8 19.89 5.90 -1.02
C ASP A 8 20.39 5.47 -2.40
N SER A 9 21.56 5.93 -2.76
CA SER A 9 22.41 5.39 -3.83
C SER A 9 23.36 4.30 -3.30
N GLU A 10 22.99 3.64 -2.20
CA GLU A 10 23.67 2.43 -1.76
C GLU A 10 23.15 1.25 -2.59
N LYS A 11 24.06 0.48 -3.18
CA LYS A 11 23.81 -0.78 -3.86
C LYS A 11 22.85 -1.59 -2.97
N GLU A 12 21.65 -1.92 -3.49
CA GLU A 12 20.67 -2.74 -2.77
C GLU A 12 21.30 -4.09 -2.46
N GLU A 13 21.91 -4.22 -1.29
CA GLU A 13 22.26 -5.52 -0.73
C GLU A 13 20.97 -6.30 -0.51
N HIS A 14 20.95 -7.55 -0.95
CA HIS A 14 19.82 -8.44 -0.69
C HIS A 14 19.54 -8.48 0.82
N PRO A 15 18.29 -8.38 1.25
CA PRO A 15 17.95 -8.38 2.67
C PRO A 15 18.47 -9.68 3.31
N ARG A 16 19.18 -9.54 4.42
CA ARG A 16 19.78 -10.67 5.15
C ARG A 16 18.74 -11.63 5.72
N PHE A 17 17.54 -11.13 6.03
CA PHE A 17 16.44 -11.88 6.62
C PHE A 17 15.16 -11.72 5.81
N ASP A 18 14.39 -12.81 5.69
CA ASP A 18 13.13 -12.84 4.98
C ASP A 18 11.96 -13.15 5.93
N MET A 19 10.85 -12.42 5.80
CA MET A 19 9.60 -12.71 6.49
C MET A 19 9.16 -14.18 6.33
N ALA A 20 9.38 -14.77 5.14
CA ALA A 20 9.05 -16.16 4.89
C ALA A 20 9.84 -17.13 5.78
N ASP A 21 11.08 -16.80 6.14
CA ASP A 21 11.91 -17.65 7.02
C ASP A 21 11.41 -17.61 8.45
N ILE A 22 10.98 -16.42 8.92
CA ILE A 22 10.35 -16.26 10.24
C ILE A 22 9.07 -17.11 10.28
N PHE A 23 8.23 -17.04 9.25
CA PHE A 23 7.02 -17.84 9.18
C PHE A 23 7.31 -19.35 9.12
N ARG A 24 8.27 -19.79 8.29
CA ARG A 24 8.63 -21.23 8.22
C ARG A 24 8.98 -21.79 9.58
N LYS A 25 9.73 -21.02 10.35
CA LYS A 25 10.24 -21.47 11.64
C LYS A 25 9.20 -21.42 12.76
N HIS A 26 8.31 -20.42 12.77
CA HIS A 26 7.51 -20.11 13.95
C HIS A 26 6.00 -20.19 13.76
N ILE A 27 5.46 -20.11 12.52
CA ILE A 27 4.01 -20.03 12.29
C ILE A 27 3.25 -21.28 12.75
N GLY A 28 3.89 -22.47 12.68
CA GLY A 28 3.28 -23.71 13.16
C GLY A 28 2.99 -23.68 14.65
N ASN A 29 3.95 -23.19 15.45
CA ASN A 29 3.78 -23.04 16.89
C ASN A 29 2.84 -21.88 17.25
N TYR A 30 2.90 -20.77 16.50
CA TYR A 30 1.99 -19.64 16.68
C TYR A 30 0.52 -20.07 16.52
N LYS A 31 0.20 -20.90 15.53
CA LYS A 31 -1.16 -21.42 15.26
C LYS A 31 -1.70 -22.35 16.35
N LYS A 32 -0.86 -22.91 17.21
CA LYS A 32 -1.34 -23.73 18.33
C LYS A 32 -2.03 -22.90 19.41
N THR A 33 -1.66 -21.62 19.53
CA THR A 33 -2.16 -20.72 20.57
C THR A 33 -2.97 -19.53 20.03
N HIS A 34 -2.93 -19.28 18.71
CA HIS A 34 -3.61 -18.16 18.06
C HIS A 34 -4.40 -18.63 16.86
N ARG A 35 -5.67 -18.25 16.78
CA ARG A 35 -6.50 -18.46 15.59
C ARG A 35 -6.17 -17.42 14.55
N LEU A 36 -6.06 -17.84 13.30
CA LEU A 36 -5.88 -16.96 12.15
C LEU A 36 -7.21 -16.81 11.41
N SER A 37 -7.50 -15.60 10.89
CA SER A 37 -8.58 -15.42 9.93
C SER A 37 -8.23 -16.08 8.59
N TYR A 38 -9.25 -16.22 7.74
CA TYR A 38 -9.04 -16.74 6.38
C TYR A 38 -8.01 -15.92 5.59
N GLU A 39 -8.10 -14.59 5.66
CA GLU A 39 -7.21 -13.67 4.98
C GLU A 39 -5.77 -13.77 5.50
N GLN A 40 -5.61 -13.93 6.81
CA GLN A 40 -4.30 -14.15 7.43
C GLN A 40 -3.69 -15.48 6.98
N HIS A 41 -4.48 -16.56 6.92
CA HIS A 41 -4.03 -17.83 6.35
C HIS A 41 -3.57 -17.69 4.91
N LYS A 42 -4.36 -17.00 4.07
CA LYS A 42 -4.07 -16.70 2.66
C LYS A 42 -2.78 -15.91 2.51
N ALA A 43 -2.57 -14.87 3.33
CA ALA A 43 -1.36 -14.05 3.31
C ALA A 43 -0.12 -14.84 3.72
N VAL A 44 -0.19 -15.60 4.82
CA VAL A 44 0.90 -16.46 5.29
C VAL A 44 1.28 -17.49 4.23
N SER A 45 0.31 -18.21 3.67
CA SER A 45 0.54 -19.20 2.62
C SER A 45 1.19 -18.58 1.38
N ALA A 46 0.72 -17.42 0.96
CA ALA A 46 1.29 -16.69 -0.18
C ALA A 46 2.75 -16.27 0.07
N ILE A 47 3.07 -15.76 1.27
CA ILE A 47 4.43 -15.34 1.63
C ILE A 47 5.37 -16.56 1.70
N LEU A 48 4.94 -17.65 2.32
CA LEU A 48 5.72 -18.89 2.42
C LEU A 48 6.05 -19.48 1.06
N ASN A 49 5.09 -19.43 0.14
CA ASN A 49 5.22 -20.03 -1.20
C ASN A 49 5.81 -19.05 -2.24
N CYS A 50 5.99 -17.77 -1.90
CA CYS A 50 6.47 -16.76 -2.82
C CYS A 50 7.86 -17.09 -3.37
N ARG A 51 7.97 -17.17 -4.71
CA ARG A 51 9.22 -17.52 -5.43
C ARG A 51 9.78 -18.87 -4.99
N THR A 52 8.91 -19.86 -4.84
CA THR A 52 9.26 -21.27 -4.59
C THR A 52 8.64 -22.16 -5.67
N PRO A 53 8.98 -23.46 -5.74
CA PRO A 53 8.36 -24.42 -6.67
C PRO A 53 6.83 -24.46 -6.58
N ALA A 54 6.25 -24.17 -5.41
CA ALA A 54 4.80 -24.10 -5.20
C ALA A 54 4.10 -23.04 -6.08
N MET A 55 4.84 -22.05 -6.58
CA MET A 55 4.32 -21.01 -7.48
C MET A 55 4.53 -21.31 -8.95
N GLY A 56 5.20 -22.41 -9.29
CA GLY A 56 5.68 -22.66 -10.64
C GLY A 56 6.82 -21.70 -11.03
N GLY A 57 7.20 -21.70 -12.29
CA GLY A 57 8.31 -20.87 -12.74
C GLY A 57 8.52 -20.90 -14.23
N VAL A 58 9.60 -20.24 -14.64
CA VAL A 58 10.05 -20.16 -16.03
C VAL A 58 11.51 -20.55 -16.10
N LEU A 59 11.82 -21.53 -16.94
CA LEU A 59 13.18 -21.86 -17.31
C LEU A 59 13.63 -20.88 -18.38
N LYS A 60 14.79 -20.25 -18.16
CA LYS A 60 15.43 -19.34 -19.10
C LYS A 60 16.78 -19.87 -19.48
N TRP A 61 17.25 -19.54 -20.66
CA TRP A 61 18.60 -19.82 -21.10
C TRP A 61 19.26 -18.58 -21.69
N CYS A 62 20.60 -18.55 -21.66
CA CYS A 62 21.38 -17.49 -22.29
C CYS A 62 21.52 -17.77 -23.78
N ASP A 63 21.16 -16.81 -24.63
CA ASP A 63 21.25 -16.91 -26.09
C ASP A 63 22.69 -16.79 -26.63
N ASN A 64 23.65 -16.37 -25.80
CA ASN A 64 25.07 -16.33 -26.19
C ASN A 64 25.59 -17.75 -26.35
N PRO A 65 26.08 -18.12 -27.58
CA PRO A 65 26.57 -19.47 -27.89
C PRO A 65 27.74 -19.93 -27.01
N GLU A 66 28.55 -19.01 -26.52
CA GLU A 66 29.67 -19.31 -25.63
C GLU A 66 29.28 -19.53 -24.19
N CYS A 67 28.11 -19.03 -23.78
CA CYS A 67 27.64 -19.11 -22.40
C CYS A 67 26.65 -20.26 -22.16
N ARG A 68 25.52 -20.26 -22.88
CA ARG A 68 24.45 -21.28 -22.82
C ARG A 68 23.99 -21.66 -21.40
N LYS A 69 24.17 -20.78 -20.41
CA LYS A 69 23.75 -21.03 -19.01
C LYS A 69 22.25 -20.96 -18.87
N TRP A 70 21.72 -21.80 -17.99
CA TRP A 70 20.32 -21.88 -17.66
C TRP A 70 20.03 -21.26 -16.30
N GLU A 71 18.84 -20.68 -16.16
CA GLU A 71 18.34 -20.15 -14.91
C GLU A 71 16.85 -20.47 -14.76
N PHE A 72 16.47 -20.93 -13.58
CA PHE A 72 15.06 -21.15 -13.24
C PHE A 72 14.56 -20.01 -12.37
N CYS A 73 13.53 -19.29 -12.84
CA CYS A 73 12.92 -18.16 -12.16
C CYS A 73 11.53 -18.53 -11.62
N TYR A 74 11.40 -18.66 -10.31
CA TYR A 74 10.08 -18.92 -9.70
C TYR A 74 9.15 -17.70 -9.74
N LYS A 75 7.85 -17.95 -9.95
CA LYS A 75 6.83 -16.90 -10.03
C LYS A 75 6.59 -16.23 -8.66
N PRO A 76 6.29 -14.90 -8.64
CA PRO A 76 5.90 -14.20 -7.43
C PRO A 76 4.47 -14.56 -7.01
N CYS A 77 4.15 -14.47 -5.71
CA CYS A 77 2.81 -14.74 -5.20
C CYS A 77 1.81 -13.60 -5.47
N LYS A 78 2.27 -12.40 -5.80
CA LYS A 78 1.48 -11.17 -6.04
C LYS A 78 0.56 -10.78 -4.87
N ASN A 79 0.77 -11.32 -3.67
CA ASN A 79 0.01 -10.92 -2.50
C ASN A 79 0.44 -9.53 -2.04
N ARG A 80 -0.53 -8.64 -1.76
CA ARG A 80 -0.28 -7.24 -1.34
C ARG A 80 0.50 -7.09 -0.04
N HIS A 81 0.55 -8.12 0.80
CA HIS A 81 1.28 -8.13 2.08
C HIS A 81 2.67 -8.76 1.97
N CYS A 82 3.02 -9.32 0.81
CA CYS A 82 4.32 -9.97 0.63
C CYS A 82 5.45 -8.95 0.46
N PRO A 83 6.51 -8.99 1.29
CA PRO A 83 7.62 -8.04 1.20
C PRO A 83 8.45 -8.15 -0.10
N LYS A 84 8.31 -9.25 -0.85
CA LYS A 84 9.02 -9.50 -2.12
C LYS A 84 8.23 -9.12 -3.36
N CYS A 85 6.96 -8.72 -3.21
CA CYS A 85 6.06 -8.46 -4.34
C CYS A 85 5.63 -6.99 -4.42
N GLY A 86 4.94 -6.60 -5.50
CA GLY A 86 4.28 -5.30 -5.62
C GLY A 86 5.06 -4.21 -6.34
N ALA A 87 6.34 -4.41 -6.67
CA ALA A 87 7.14 -3.37 -7.32
C ALA A 87 6.64 -3.01 -8.73
N PHE A 88 6.26 -4.01 -9.53
CA PHE A 88 5.72 -3.79 -10.87
C PHE A 88 4.34 -3.13 -10.83
N GLU A 89 3.46 -3.63 -9.98
CA GLU A 89 2.13 -3.08 -9.77
C GLU A 89 2.20 -1.61 -9.30
N LYS A 90 3.19 -1.29 -8.47
CA LYS A 90 3.48 0.09 -8.05
C LYS A 90 3.81 0.98 -9.24
N ALA A 91 4.74 0.58 -10.10
CA ALA A 91 5.15 1.39 -11.24
C ALA A 91 4.00 1.60 -12.24
N GLN A 92 3.24 0.54 -12.54
CA GLN A 92 2.08 0.62 -13.42
C GLN A 92 1.03 1.59 -12.85
N TRP A 93 0.75 1.47 -11.55
CA TRP A 93 -0.20 2.36 -10.88
C TRP A 93 0.25 3.83 -10.95
N LEU A 94 1.55 4.10 -10.72
CA LEU A 94 2.09 5.47 -10.80
C LEU A 94 1.88 6.10 -12.18
N GLU A 95 2.11 5.33 -13.24
CA GLU A 95 1.86 5.82 -14.61
C GLU A 95 0.37 6.10 -14.85
N ASP A 96 -0.50 5.25 -14.32
CA ASP A 96 -1.94 5.47 -14.42
C ASP A 96 -2.38 6.73 -13.65
N GLN A 97 -1.73 7.07 -12.52
CA GLN A 97 -2.07 8.28 -11.76
C GLN A 97 -1.69 9.59 -12.45
N LYS A 98 -0.61 9.63 -13.23
CA LYS A 98 -0.19 10.84 -13.96
C LYS A 98 -1.30 11.46 -14.81
N LYS A 99 -2.24 10.64 -15.26
CA LYS A 99 -3.37 11.07 -16.09
C LYS A 99 -4.43 11.85 -15.30
N TRP A 100 -4.52 11.64 -13.98
CA TRP A 100 -5.54 12.25 -13.14
C TRP A 100 -5.06 13.54 -12.47
N ILE A 101 -3.75 13.74 -12.38
CA ILE A 101 -3.16 14.89 -11.72
C ILE A 101 -3.37 16.15 -12.58
N LEU A 102 -3.95 17.18 -11.97
CA LEU A 102 -4.12 18.52 -12.54
C LEU A 102 -2.83 19.34 -12.39
N PRO A 103 -2.61 20.39 -13.23
CA PRO A 103 -1.45 21.28 -13.16
C PRO A 103 -1.55 22.30 -12.01
N ILE A 104 -1.81 21.85 -10.81
CA ILE A 104 -2.02 22.66 -9.61
C ILE A 104 -1.24 22.07 -8.44
N HIS A 105 -1.16 22.81 -7.34
CA HIS A 105 -0.64 22.27 -6.10
C HIS A 105 -1.65 21.33 -5.42
N TYR A 106 -1.14 20.44 -4.58
CA TYR A 106 -1.92 19.45 -3.82
C TYR A 106 -1.56 19.51 -2.35
N PHE A 107 -2.54 19.27 -1.50
CA PHE A 107 -2.36 19.13 -0.07
C PHE A 107 -2.40 17.65 0.35
N HIS A 108 -1.54 17.30 1.28
CA HIS A 108 -1.62 16.01 1.97
C HIS A 108 -2.38 16.19 3.28
N VAL A 109 -3.50 15.49 3.42
CA VAL A 109 -4.35 15.52 4.60
C VAL A 109 -4.37 14.14 5.23
N VAL A 110 -4.13 14.08 6.54
CA VAL A 110 -4.13 12.82 7.31
C VAL A 110 -5.22 12.87 8.35
N PHE A 111 -6.08 11.86 8.37
CA PHE A 111 -7.06 11.63 9.42
C PHE A 111 -6.64 10.43 10.26
N THR A 112 -6.71 10.55 11.57
CA THR A 112 -6.42 9.46 12.52
C THR A 112 -7.60 9.25 13.45
N ILE A 113 -7.97 8.00 13.71
CA ILE A 113 -8.98 7.68 14.75
C ILE A 113 -8.31 7.36 16.08
N ASP A 114 -9.02 7.59 17.18
CA ASP A 114 -8.52 7.32 18.52
C ASP A 114 -8.25 5.81 18.74
N HIS A 115 -7.15 5.53 19.41
CA HIS A 115 -6.71 4.16 19.72
C HIS A 115 -7.69 3.38 20.61
N VAL A 116 -8.60 4.06 21.33
CA VAL A 116 -9.64 3.42 22.13
C VAL A 116 -10.49 2.46 21.31
N PHE A 117 -10.63 2.71 20.01
CA PHE A 117 -11.40 1.88 19.10
C PHE A 117 -10.63 0.70 18.49
N ASN A 118 -9.32 0.55 18.73
CA ASN A 118 -8.53 -0.48 18.04
C ASN A 118 -9.10 -1.89 18.22
N LEU A 119 -9.44 -2.27 19.45
CA LEU A 119 -10.04 -3.58 19.71
C LEU A 119 -11.41 -3.74 19.04
N LEU A 120 -12.25 -2.73 19.09
CA LEU A 120 -13.57 -2.75 18.42
C LEU A 120 -13.40 -2.89 16.90
N VAL A 121 -12.39 -2.21 16.33
CA VAL A 121 -12.04 -2.32 14.91
C VAL A 121 -11.64 -3.75 14.55
N ASP A 122 -10.87 -4.44 15.37
CA ASP A 122 -10.41 -5.81 15.07
C ASP A 122 -11.60 -6.79 14.91
N PHE A 123 -12.66 -6.60 15.65
CA PHE A 123 -13.88 -7.40 15.54
C PHE A 123 -14.83 -6.92 14.43
N ASN A 124 -14.66 -5.69 13.92
CA ASN A 124 -15.56 -5.05 12.95
C ASN A 124 -14.81 -4.45 11.75
N ARG A 125 -13.69 -5.02 11.34
CA ARG A 125 -12.71 -4.40 10.44
C ARG A 125 -13.31 -3.79 9.18
N LYS A 126 -14.08 -4.56 8.42
CA LYS A 126 -14.67 -4.05 7.17
C LYS A 126 -15.63 -2.90 7.42
N LEU A 127 -16.51 -3.06 8.40
CA LEU A 127 -17.55 -2.08 8.74
C LEU A 127 -16.92 -0.75 9.21
N LEU A 128 -15.97 -0.83 10.14
CA LEU A 128 -15.35 0.38 10.72
C LEU A 128 -14.32 1.03 9.77
N PHE A 129 -13.68 0.26 8.92
CA PHE A 129 -12.85 0.84 7.84
C PHE A 129 -13.70 1.60 6.84
N ASP A 130 -14.84 1.07 6.43
CA ASP A 130 -15.76 1.74 5.51
C ASP A 130 -16.37 2.98 6.17
N LEU A 131 -16.79 2.92 7.45
CA LEU A 131 -17.25 4.08 8.21
C LEU A 131 -16.18 5.19 8.26
N PHE A 132 -14.95 4.85 8.63
CA PHE A 132 -13.84 5.80 8.72
C PHE A 132 -13.63 6.53 7.39
N ILE A 133 -13.58 5.77 6.29
CA ILE A 133 -13.38 6.32 4.94
C ILE A 133 -14.56 7.21 4.54
N GLN A 134 -15.79 6.77 4.79
CA GLN A 134 -17.00 7.52 4.41
C GLN A 134 -17.09 8.85 5.14
N VAL A 135 -16.86 8.87 6.44
CA VAL A 135 -16.92 10.10 7.25
C VAL A 135 -15.86 11.09 6.81
N ALA A 136 -14.61 10.65 6.67
CA ALA A 136 -13.52 11.54 6.25
C ALA A 136 -13.71 12.08 4.83
N ALA A 137 -14.12 11.22 3.88
CA ALA A 137 -14.36 11.63 2.50
C ALA A 137 -15.55 12.58 2.36
N GLN A 138 -16.63 12.37 3.12
CA GLN A 138 -17.79 13.23 3.09
C GLN A 138 -17.47 14.62 3.67
N LEU A 139 -16.73 14.69 4.77
CA LEU A 139 -16.26 15.95 5.34
C LEU A 139 -15.38 16.74 4.38
N LEU A 140 -14.45 16.08 3.71
CA LEU A 140 -13.60 16.78 2.70
C LEU A 140 -14.45 17.38 1.58
N LYS A 141 -15.47 16.67 1.09
CA LYS A 141 -16.40 17.22 0.06
C LYS A 141 -17.16 18.43 0.58
N GLU A 142 -17.72 18.36 1.80
CA GLU A 142 -18.45 19.46 2.44
C GLU A 142 -17.55 20.68 2.66
N PHE A 143 -16.31 20.47 3.09
CA PHE A 143 -15.33 21.55 3.25
C PHE A 143 -14.90 22.15 1.90
N GLY A 144 -14.73 21.32 0.85
CA GLY A 144 -14.51 21.81 -0.50
C GLY A 144 -15.63 22.72 -0.98
N GLN A 145 -16.87 22.28 -0.79
CA GLN A 145 -18.03 23.11 -1.16
C GLN A 145 -18.13 24.40 -0.32
N LYS A 146 -17.90 24.30 1.00
CA LYS A 146 -18.03 25.44 1.90
C LYS A 146 -16.94 26.48 1.71
N TYR A 147 -15.69 26.10 1.57
CA TYR A 147 -14.53 27.00 1.57
C TYR A 147 -14.03 27.37 0.18
N LEU A 148 -14.27 26.48 -0.81
CA LEU A 148 -13.82 26.68 -2.19
C LEU A 148 -14.98 26.82 -3.18
N GLY A 149 -16.22 26.71 -2.72
CA GLY A 149 -17.43 26.92 -3.55
C GLY A 149 -17.63 25.89 -4.66
N GLY A 150 -16.93 24.77 -4.64
CA GLY A 150 -16.96 23.81 -5.75
C GLY A 150 -16.50 22.39 -5.39
N GLU A 151 -16.39 21.57 -6.44
CA GLU A 151 -15.99 20.17 -6.30
C GLU A 151 -14.47 20.01 -6.32
N ILE A 152 -13.94 19.48 -5.23
CA ILE A 152 -12.53 19.10 -5.11
C ILE A 152 -12.29 17.68 -5.63
N GLY A 153 -11.05 17.37 -6.01
CA GLY A 153 -10.60 16.01 -6.31
C GLY A 153 -9.69 15.50 -5.22
N PHE A 154 -9.83 14.23 -4.82
CA PHE A 154 -8.89 13.64 -3.89
C PHE A 154 -8.78 12.12 -4.02
N SER A 155 -7.59 11.61 -3.70
CA SER A 155 -7.28 10.19 -3.65
C SER A 155 -6.86 9.81 -2.26
N MET A 156 -7.33 8.67 -1.75
CA MET A 156 -7.13 8.21 -0.39
C MET A 156 -6.41 6.87 -0.37
N VAL A 157 -5.52 6.71 0.61
CA VAL A 157 -4.88 5.43 0.98
C VAL A 157 -5.06 5.19 2.46
N MET A 158 -5.48 3.97 2.83
CA MET A 158 -5.57 3.57 4.24
C MET A 158 -4.31 2.84 4.70
N HIS A 159 -3.81 3.23 5.86
CA HIS A 159 -2.80 2.51 6.64
C HIS A 159 -3.38 2.08 7.99
N THR A 160 -2.97 0.91 8.43
CA THR A 160 -3.41 0.35 9.73
C THR A 160 -2.26 0.26 10.74
N TRP A 161 -1.04 0.71 10.38
CA TRP A 161 0.17 0.55 11.18
C TRP A 161 0.96 1.82 11.37
N GLY A 162 1.60 1.94 12.53
CA GLY A 162 2.67 2.89 12.80
C GLY A 162 4.07 2.32 12.45
N GLN A 163 5.13 3.08 12.75
CA GLN A 163 6.52 2.71 12.45
C GLN A 163 6.98 1.42 13.16
N THR A 164 6.44 1.14 14.34
CA THR A 164 6.72 -0.05 15.16
C THR A 164 5.77 -1.21 14.89
N MET A 165 5.00 -1.16 13.79
CA MET A 165 3.93 -2.11 13.46
C MET A 165 2.83 -2.22 14.53
N GLN A 166 2.67 -1.22 15.39
CA GLN A 166 1.50 -1.11 16.26
C GLN A 166 0.30 -0.66 15.44
N GLU A 167 -0.88 -1.03 15.88
CA GLU A 167 -2.12 -0.60 15.28
C GLU A 167 -2.27 0.92 15.40
N HIS A 168 -2.34 1.57 14.24
CA HIS A 168 -2.49 3.00 14.10
C HIS A 168 -3.26 3.28 12.81
N LEU A 169 -4.57 3.40 12.96
CA LEU A 169 -5.47 3.55 11.83
C LEU A 169 -5.47 5.00 11.36
N HIS A 170 -5.03 5.22 10.13
CA HIS A 170 -5.00 6.56 9.54
C HIS A 170 -5.21 6.51 8.03
N LEU A 171 -5.83 7.57 7.52
CA LEU A 171 -6.09 7.79 6.11
C LEU A 171 -5.21 8.91 5.59
N HIS A 172 -4.49 8.64 4.52
CA HIS A 172 -3.75 9.65 3.77
C HIS A 172 -4.58 10.09 2.57
N PHE A 173 -4.89 11.37 2.49
CA PHE A 173 -5.55 11.98 1.34
C PHE A 173 -4.60 12.91 0.62
N ILE A 174 -4.61 12.86 -0.70
CA ILE A 174 -4.03 13.89 -1.56
C ILE A 174 -5.18 14.65 -2.17
N VAL A 175 -5.29 15.92 -1.84
CA VAL A 175 -6.43 16.80 -2.14
C VAL A 175 -5.99 17.91 -3.06
N THR A 176 -6.78 18.23 -4.10
CA THR A 176 -6.53 19.35 -5.02
C THR A 176 -6.47 20.68 -4.25
N GLY A 177 -5.48 21.53 -4.58
CA GLY A 177 -5.37 22.89 -4.07
C GLY A 177 -6.31 23.83 -4.80
N GLY A 178 -7.61 23.50 -4.79
CA GLY A 178 -8.68 24.26 -5.43
C GLY A 178 -9.85 23.37 -5.80
N ALA A 179 -10.91 23.98 -6.32
CA ALA A 179 -12.17 23.34 -6.68
C ALA A 179 -12.66 23.78 -8.05
N LEU A 180 -13.35 22.87 -8.74
CA LEU A 180 -14.10 23.17 -9.95
C LEU A 180 -15.47 23.73 -9.55
N VAL A 181 -15.71 24.99 -9.91
CA VAL A 181 -16.97 25.69 -9.66
C VAL A 181 -17.83 25.63 -10.92
N SER A 182 -19.07 25.19 -10.77
CA SER A 182 -20.06 25.18 -11.85
C SER A 182 -20.95 26.41 -11.74
N SER A 183 -21.16 27.08 -12.88
CA SER A 183 -22.07 28.24 -13.01
C SER A 183 -22.96 28.06 -14.23
N PRO A 184 -24.04 28.89 -14.40
CA PRO A 184 -24.86 28.86 -15.60
C PRO A 184 -24.10 29.13 -16.92
N THR A 185 -22.98 29.87 -16.81
CA THR A 185 -22.11 30.23 -17.94
C THR A 185 -20.97 29.24 -18.19
N GLY A 186 -20.85 28.19 -17.39
CA GLY A 186 -19.82 27.16 -17.56
C GLY A 186 -19.06 26.84 -16.28
N TYR A 187 -17.81 26.43 -16.43
CA TYR A 187 -16.95 26.04 -15.33
C TYR A 187 -15.82 27.04 -15.13
N SER A 188 -15.43 27.25 -13.87
CA SER A 188 -14.24 28.00 -13.48
C SER A 188 -13.45 27.25 -12.43
N TRP A 189 -12.18 27.59 -12.26
CA TRP A 189 -11.34 27.03 -11.19
C TRP A 189 -11.19 28.06 -10.08
N ASN A 190 -11.54 27.66 -8.84
CA ASN A 190 -11.29 28.48 -7.66
C ASN A 190 -10.07 27.88 -6.91
N PRO A 191 -8.89 28.53 -6.94
CA PRO A 191 -7.69 28.04 -6.28
C PRO A 191 -7.80 28.17 -4.75
N ALA A 192 -7.26 27.20 -4.03
CA ALA A 192 -7.02 27.35 -2.59
C ALA A 192 -5.79 28.27 -2.36
N ASP A 193 -5.71 28.83 -1.17
CA ASP A 193 -4.51 29.57 -0.76
C ASP A 193 -3.27 28.67 -0.78
N HIS A 194 -2.12 29.25 -1.10
CA HIS A 194 -0.85 28.52 -1.21
C HIS A 194 -0.34 27.93 0.11
N LYS A 195 -0.88 28.34 1.25
CA LYS A 195 -0.47 27.86 2.58
C LYS A 195 -1.61 27.23 3.36
N PHE A 196 -2.84 27.38 2.88
CA PHE A 196 -4.03 27.03 3.62
C PHE A 196 -5.07 26.34 2.72
N LEU A 197 -5.51 25.17 3.12
CA LEU A 197 -6.61 24.46 2.47
C LEU A 197 -7.91 24.62 3.26
N PHE A 198 -7.92 24.19 4.51
CA PHE A 198 -9.06 24.19 5.42
C PHE A 198 -8.62 24.45 6.86
N PRO A 199 -9.50 24.99 7.74
CA PRO A 199 -9.22 25.12 9.17
C PRO A 199 -9.13 23.73 9.83
N ALA A 200 -7.89 23.26 10.08
CA ALA A 200 -7.61 21.90 10.52
C ALA A 200 -8.31 21.53 11.85
N LEU A 201 -8.32 22.45 12.82
CA LEU A 201 -8.98 22.22 14.10
C LEU A 201 -10.51 22.00 13.95
N LEU A 202 -11.16 22.81 13.10
CA LEU A 202 -12.58 22.66 12.83
C LEU A 202 -12.86 21.33 12.10
N LEU A 203 -12.02 20.98 11.12
CA LEU A 203 -12.12 19.71 10.39
C LEU A 203 -11.96 18.53 11.35
N SER A 204 -11.00 18.59 12.27
CA SER A 204 -10.75 17.58 13.29
C SER A 204 -11.94 17.39 14.24
N ASN A 205 -12.47 18.50 14.78
CA ASN A 205 -13.61 18.43 15.69
C ASN A 205 -14.87 17.88 14.99
N GLN A 206 -15.13 18.27 13.75
CA GLN A 206 -16.26 17.74 12.99
C GLN A 206 -16.05 16.26 12.65
N PHE A 207 -14.80 15.86 12.35
CA PHE A 207 -14.49 14.47 12.09
C PHE A 207 -14.75 13.60 13.32
N ARG A 208 -14.20 13.96 14.49
CA ARG A 208 -14.43 13.27 15.75
C ARG A 208 -15.92 13.10 16.04
N ASN A 209 -16.65 14.22 16.03
CA ASN A 209 -18.06 14.22 16.40
C ASN A 209 -18.90 13.36 15.44
N ARG A 210 -18.68 13.50 14.12
CA ARG A 210 -19.40 12.72 13.12
C ARG A 210 -19.06 11.24 13.17
N PHE A 211 -17.77 10.89 13.33
CA PHE A 211 -17.36 9.49 13.46
C PHE A 211 -18.01 8.84 14.68
N CYS A 212 -17.94 9.48 15.85
CA CYS A 212 -18.56 8.96 17.06
C CYS A 212 -20.09 8.86 16.94
N PHE A 213 -20.74 9.83 16.30
CA PHE A 213 -22.18 9.80 16.04
C PHE A 213 -22.59 8.63 15.14
N GLU A 214 -21.91 8.44 14.01
CA GLU A 214 -22.22 7.33 13.11
C GLU A 214 -21.86 5.97 13.73
N LEU A 215 -20.80 5.89 14.53
CA LEU A 215 -20.45 4.69 15.30
C LEU A 215 -21.54 4.37 16.33
N SER A 216 -22.07 5.37 17.03
CA SER A 216 -23.17 5.16 17.99
C SER A 216 -24.45 4.63 17.32
N LYS A 217 -24.76 5.07 16.10
CA LYS A 217 -25.86 4.51 15.32
C LYS A 217 -25.64 3.04 14.98
N LEU A 218 -24.43 2.69 14.50
CA LEU A 218 -24.12 1.29 14.21
C LEU A 218 -24.25 0.40 15.44
N TRP A 219 -23.92 0.93 16.61
CA TRP A 219 -24.10 0.23 17.87
C TRP A 219 -25.57 0.08 18.25
N THR A 220 -26.37 1.17 18.22
CA THR A 220 -27.79 1.13 18.53
C THR A 220 -28.60 0.27 17.55
N ASP A 221 -28.17 0.22 16.28
CA ASP A 221 -28.76 -0.65 15.26
C ASP A 221 -28.34 -2.13 15.40
N GLY A 222 -27.53 -2.49 16.40
CA GLY A 222 -27.05 -3.86 16.61
C GLY A 222 -26.11 -4.38 15.50
N LYS A 223 -25.49 -3.47 14.73
CA LYS A 223 -24.62 -3.83 13.61
C LYS A 223 -23.15 -4.10 14.01
N LEU A 224 -22.78 -3.74 15.25
CA LEU A 224 -21.44 -3.96 15.78
C LEU A 224 -21.35 -5.31 16.49
N ASN A 225 -20.29 -6.05 16.18
CA ASN A 225 -19.85 -7.17 17.00
C ASN A 225 -19.13 -6.62 18.24
N THR A 226 -19.79 -6.69 19.40
CA THR A 226 -19.26 -6.22 20.68
C THR A 226 -18.62 -7.33 21.50
N ASN A 227 -18.34 -8.49 20.89
CA ASN A 227 -17.74 -9.64 21.55
C ASN A 227 -18.53 -10.03 22.82
N ASP A 228 -19.82 -10.37 22.60
CA ASP A 228 -20.78 -10.74 23.66
C ASP A 228 -20.89 -9.71 24.80
N GLY A 229 -20.79 -8.42 24.46
CA GLY A 229 -20.91 -7.32 25.42
C GLY A 229 -19.62 -6.99 26.18
N THR A 230 -18.49 -7.60 25.81
CA THR A 230 -17.18 -7.29 26.42
C THR A 230 -16.75 -5.84 26.16
N PHE A 231 -17.18 -5.23 25.05
CA PHE A 231 -16.86 -3.84 24.72
C PHE A 231 -17.95 -2.89 25.24
N ASP A 232 -17.61 -2.03 26.19
CA ASP A 232 -18.43 -0.87 26.57
C ASP A 232 -18.27 0.24 25.52
N VAL A 233 -19.10 0.15 24.47
CA VAL A 233 -19.06 1.13 23.36
C VAL A 233 -19.40 2.54 23.86
N GLN A 234 -20.25 2.69 24.87
CA GLN A 234 -20.58 4.01 25.45
C GLN A 234 -19.37 4.64 26.16
N ALA A 235 -18.64 3.83 26.95
CA ALA A 235 -17.42 4.31 27.59
C ALA A 235 -16.35 4.71 26.55
N MET A 236 -16.16 3.89 25.50
CA MET A 236 -15.26 4.21 24.39
C MET A 236 -15.65 5.52 23.70
N LEU A 237 -16.93 5.75 23.42
CA LEU A 237 -17.41 6.98 22.81
C LEU A 237 -17.21 8.20 23.73
N ARG A 238 -17.48 8.09 25.04
CA ARG A 238 -17.22 9.17 26.01
C ARG A 238 -15.74 9.51 26.05
N GLU A 239 -14.88 8.51 26.12
CA GLU A 239 -13.43 8.69 26.13
C GLU A 239 -12.95 9.37 24.84
N ALA A 240 -13.37 8.89 23.68
CA ALA A 240 -13.00 9.45 22.39
C ALA A 240 -13.44 10.90 22.20
N LEU A 241 -14.65 11.25 22.69
CA LEU A 241 -15.19 12.61 22.62
C LEU A 241 -14.50 13.58 23.60
N SER A 242 -13.91 13.09 24.69
CA SER A 242 -13.18 13.91 25.66
C SER A 242 -11.77 14.34 25.20
N LYS A 243 -11.27 13.74 24.12
CA LYS A 243 -9.91 13.97 23.59
C LYS A 243 -9.97 14.81 22.31
N ASP A 244 -8.91 15.55 22.07
CA ASP A 244 -8.70 16.16 20.74
C ASP A 244 -8.17 15.11 19.77
N TRP A 245 -8.82 15.03 18.60
CA TRP A 245 -8.34 14.19 17.51
C TRP A 245 -7.45 15.00 16.57
N GLU A 246 -6.54 14.33 15.89
CA GLU A 246 -5.63 14.99 14.99
C GLU A 246 -6.06 14.79 13.53
N VAL A 247 -6.31 15.92 12.85
CA VAL A 247 -6.32 16.00 11.39
C VAL A 247 -5.18 16.90 10.97
N TYR A 248 -4.21 16.31 10.29
CA TYR A 248 -3.01 17.02 9.89
C TYR A 248 -3.06 17.40 8.41
N ILE A 249 -2.84 18.69 8.09
CA ILE A 249 -2.77 19.20 6.74
C ILE A 249 -1.34 19.70 6.50
N GLN A 250 -0.62 19.01 5.61
CA GLN A 250 0.76 19.39 5.27
C GLN A 250 0.79 20.55 4.28
N LYS A 251 1.96 21.23 4.23
CA LYS A 251 2.26 22.22 3.21
C LYS A 251 2.09 21.62 1.82
N PRO A 252 1.61 22.42 0.84
CA PRO A 252 1.29 21.93 -0.48
C PRO A 252 2.52 21.44 -1.27
N LEU A 253 2.27 20.47 -2.14
CA LEU A 253 3.22 19.93 -3.10
C LEU A 253 2.91 20.52 -4.47
N TYR A 254 3.88 21.19 -5.09
CA TYR A 254 3.72 21.88 -6.38
C TYR A 254 4.21 21.07 -7.57
N ASP A 255 5.12 20.14 -7.33
CA ASP A 255 5.77 19.35 -8.37
C ASP A 255 4.98 18.04 -8.59
N LYS A 256 4.54 17.81 -9.84
CA LYS A 256 3.76 16.61 -10.22
C LYS A 256 4.53 15.31 -9.99
N GLU A 257 5.81 15.28 -10.32
CA GLU A 257 6.69 14.12 -10.16
C GLU A 257 6.88 13.81 -8.68
N LYS A 258 7.18 14.81 -7.87
CA LYS A 258 7.31 14.68 -6.41
C LYS A 258 6.00 14.25 -5.76
N LEU A 259 4.85 14.76 -6.24
CA LEU A 259 3.54 14.33 -5.77
C LEU A 259 3.30 12.83 -6.04
N ILE A 260 3.64 12.37 -7.24
CA ILE A 260 3.48 10.97 -7.64
C ILE A 260 4.40 10.07 -6.82
N GLU A 261 5.67 10.45 -6.65
CA GLU A 261 6.62 9.72 -5.79
C GLU A 261 6.14 9.68 -4.34
N TYR A 262 5.62 10.80 -3.86
CA TYR A 262 5.04 10.92 -2.53
C TYR A 262 3.86 9.95 -2.35
N LEU A 263 2.90 9.94 -3.29
CA LEU A 263 1.79 8.99 -3.31
C LEU A 263 2.29 7.52 -3.30
N ALA A 264 3.32 7.23 -4.09
CA ALA A 264 3.90 5.90 -4.17
C ALA A 264 4.40 5.37 -2.83
N ARG A 265 4.97 6.26 -2.00
CA ARG A 265 5.48 5.90 -0.67
C ARG A 265 4.38 5.39 0.25
N TYR A 266 3.15 5.91 0.12
CA TYR A 266 2.02 5.50 0.97
C TYR A 266 1.24 4.33 0.40
N ILE A 267 1.00 4.30 -0.91
CA ILE A 267 0.10 3.33 -1.55
C ILE A 267 0.66 1.90 -1.50
N PHE A 268 1.98 1.76 -1.74
CA PHE A 268 2.63 0.44 -1.80
C PHE A 268 3.40 0.09 -0.52
N ARG A 269 3.24 0.90 0.51
CA ARG A 269 3.84 0.61 1.81
C ARG A 269 3.16 -0.62 2.43
N ILE A 270 3.98 -1.54 2.90
CA ILE A 270 3.59 -2.69 3.70
C ILE A 270 3.98 -2.44 5.16
N ALA A 271 3.43 -3.20 6.10
CA ALA A 271 3.71 -3.01 7.52
C ALA A 271 5.20 -3.06 7.84
N ILE A 272 5.94 -3.98 7.20
CA ILE A 272 7.40 -4.06 7.28
C ILE A 272 8.00 -4.63 5.99
N SER A 273 9.11 -4.06 5.52
CA SER A 273 9.94 -4.63 4.45
C SER A 273 11.01 -5.55 5.04
N ASN A 274 11.52 -6.51 4.24
CA ASN A 274 12.59 -7.40 4.67
C ASN A 274 13.87 -6.63 5.04
N HIS A 275 14.18 -5.50 4.36
CA HIS A 275 15.33 -4.64 4.66
C HIS A 275 15.31 -4.02 6.06
N ARG A 276 14.14 -3.92 6.67
CA ARG A 276 14.02 -3.42 8.05
C ARG A 276 14.34 -4.48 9.09
N ILE A 277 14.35 -5.78 8.74
CA ILE A 277 14.65 -6.87 9.67
C ILE A 277 16.17 -7.01 9.76
N VAL A 278 16.73 -6.72 10.94
CA VAL A 278 18.20 -6.69 11.15
C VAL A 278 18.73 -7.89 11.91
N ALA A 279 17.90 -8.53 12.75
CA ALA A 279 18.28 -9.75 13.45
C ALA A 279 17.06 -10.66 13.69
N VAL A 280 17.30 -11.96 13.62
CA VAL A 280 16.34 -13.01 13.97
C VAL A 280 17.06 -14.01 14.88
N ALA A 281 16.72 -14.01 16.15
CA ALA A 281 17.21 -14.98 17.15
C ALA A 281 16.20 -16.13 17.29
N LYS A 282 16.43 -17.01 18.28
CA LYS A 282 15.55 -18.17 18.52
C LYS A 282 14.10 -17.74 18.77
N ASP A 283 13.89 -16.74 19.64
CA ASP A 283 12.56 -16.36 20.13
C ASP A 283 12.28 -14.85 19.94
N THR A 284 13.16 -14.11 19.26
CA THR A 284 13.02 -12.66 19.04
C THR A 284 13.34 -12.24 17.62
N VAL A 285 12.74 -11.13 17.20
CA VAL A 285 13.00 -10.44 15.91
C VAL A 285 13.30 -8.98 16.21
N THR A 286 14.43 -8.49 15.68
CA THR A 286 14.85 -7.09 15.77
C THR A 286 14.69 -6.41 14.43
N PHE A 287 14.07 -5.23 14.38
CA PHE A 287 13.90 -4.46 13.18
C PHE A 287 14.08 -2.96 13.39
N LYS A 288 14.43 -2.26 12.32
CA LYS A 288 14.60 -0.81 12.30
C LYS A 288 13.26 -0.08 12.18
N TYR A 289 13.16 1.08 12.84
CA TYR A 289 12.05 2.02 12.67
C TYR A 289 12.52 3.47 12.79
N PHE A 290 11.76 4.42 12.27
CA PHE A 290 12.03 5.85 12.42
C PHE A 290 11.15 6.41 13.53
N ASP A 291 11.77 7.04 14.53
CA ASP A 291 11.05 7.64 15.64
C ASP A 291 10.70 9.09 15.31
N ASN A 292 9.43 9.31 14.97
CA ASN A 292 8.94 10.66 14.63
C ASN A 292 8.96 11.64 15.81
N ARG A 293 9.04 11.13 17.06
CA ARG A 293 9.15 11.97 18.27
C ARG A 293 10.59 12.41 18.55
N ASP A 294 11.56 11.75 17.91
CA ASP A 294 12.98 12.04 17.99
C ASP A 294 13.52 12.41 16.60
N ASP A 295 12.91 13.42 15.98
CA ASP A 295 13.30 14.00 14.68
C ASP A 295 13.50 12.99 13.54
N GLY A 296 12.79 11.85 13.60
CA GLY A 296 12.89 10.80 12.60
C GLY A 296 14.18 9.99 12.66
N LYS A 297 14.84 9.93 13.82
CA LYS A 297 16.05 9.09 14.00
C LYS A 297 15.73 7.62 13.80
N GLU A 298 16.64 6.92 13.14
CA GLU A 298 16.58 5.47 13.01
C GLU A 298 16.89 4.81 14.37
N LYS A 299 15.98 3.96 14.84
CA LYS A 299 16.09 3.15 16.04
C LYS A 299 15.78 1.70 15.72
N THR A 300 16.13 0.80 16.63
CA THR A 300 15.79 -0.62 16.55
C THR A 300 14.81 -1.01 17.64
N LEU A 301 13.92 -1.94 17.30
CA LEU A 301 12.98 -2.55 18.25
C LEU A 301 13.11 -4.07 18.18
N THR A 302 13.27 -4.70 19.35
CA THR A 302 13.29 -6.15 19.49
C THR A 302 11.97 -6.60 20.10
N LEU A 303 11.30 -7.53 19.43
CA LEU A 303 10.05 -8.12 19.90
C LEU A 303 10.17 -9.63 20.06
N PRO A 304 9.42 -10.24 21.00
CA PRO A 304 9.17 -11.68 20.95
C PRO A 304 8.62 -12.06 19.58
N VAL A 305 9.03 -13.20 19.02
CA VAL A 305 8.68 -13.59 17.66
C VAL A 305 7.16 -13.72 17.46
N PHE A 306 6.40 -14.17 18.46
CA PHE A 306 4.94 -14.26 18.37
C PHE A 306 4.28 -12.88 18.34
N GLU A 307 4.79 -11.92 19.11
CA GLU A 307 4.32 -10.52 19.06
C GLU A 307 4.65 -9.86 17.72
N PHE A 308 5.83 -10.12 17.15
CA PHE A 308 6.18 -9.66 15.81
C PHE A 308 5.22 -10.23 14.75
N ILE A 309 4.92 -11.55 14.82
CA ILE A 309 3.97 -12.21 13.93
C ILE A 309 2.56 -11.64 14.13
N ARG A 310 2.11 -11.47 15.37
CA ARG A 310 0.80 -10.88 15.69
C ARG A 310 0.65 -9.49 15.06
N ARG A 311 1.64 -8.59 15.29
CA ARG A 311 1.62 -7.24 14.70
C ARG A 311 1.59 -7.27 13.18
N PHE A 312 2.36 -8.13 12.54
CA PHE A 312 2.30 -8.26 11.08
C PHE A 312 0.92 -8.72 10.61
N LEU A 313 0.35 -9.72 11.26
CA LEU A 313 -0.93 -10.31 10.86
C LEU A 313 -2.13 -9.40 11.16
N SER A 314 -2.04 -8.50 12.17
CA SER A 314 -3.11 -7.52 12.44
C SER A 314 -3.28 -6.52 11.28
N HIS A 315 -2.29 -6.37 10.39
CA HIS A 315 -2.36 -5.49 9.23
C HIS A 315 -2.80 -6.18 7.94
N VAL A 316 -3.13 -7.47 7.99
CA VAL A 316 -3.72 -8.17 6.85
C VAL A 316 -5.16 -7.68 6.66
N LEU A 317 -5.42 -7.07 5.52
CA LEU A 317 -6.71 -6.45 5.19
C LEU A 317 -7.76 -7.50 4.80
N PRO A 318 -9.05 -7.23 5.01
CA PRO A 318 -10.14 -8.07 4.55
C PRO A 318 -10.06 -8.37 3.06
N ASP A 319 -10.58 -9.53 2.64
CA ASP A 319 -10.59 -9.91 1.21
C ASP A 319 -11.46 -8.91 0.42
N GLY A 320 -11.03 -8.58 -0.80
CA GLY A 320 -11.72 -7.58 -1.62
C GLY A 320 -11.62 -6.13 -1.14
N PHE A 321 -10.95 -5.84 -0.02
CA PHE A 321 -10.84 -4.47 0.46
C PHE A 321 -10.02 -3.59 -0.50
N VAL A 322 -10.66 -2.50 -0.99
CA VAL A 322 -10.04 -1.51 -1.86
C VAL A 322 -9.27 -0.50 -1.01
N ARG A 323 -7.94 -0.62 -1.02
CA ARG A 323 -7.04 0.20 -0.20
C ARG A 323 -6.88 1.63 -0.70
N VAL A 324 -6.96 1.83 -2.02
CA VAL A 324 -6.86 3.14 -2.66
C VAL A 324 -8.22 3.49 -3.24
N ARG A 325 -8.77 4.64 -2.85
CA ARG A 325 -10.07 5.11 -3.35
C ARG A 325 -9.92 6.53 -3.88
N HIS A 326 -10.68 6.85 -4.93
CA HIS A 326 -10.70 8.13 -5.60
C HIS A 326 -12.07 8.79 -5.45
N PHE A 327 -12.09 10.09 -5.18
CA PHE A 327 -13.30 10.85 -4.89
C PHE A 327 -13.33 12.18 -5.63
N GLY A 328 -14.53 12.77 -5.78
CA GLY A 328 -14.73 14.03 -6.48
C GLY A 328 -14.14 13.98 -7.89
N LEU A 329 -13.38 15.00 -8.30
CA LEU A 329 -12.78 15.07 -9.64
C LEU A 329 -11.86 13.87 -9.98
N HIS A 330 -11.33 13.17 -8.99
CA HIS A 330 -10.50 11.97 -9.21
C HIS A 330 -11.33 10.69 -9.39
N HIS A 331 -12.64 10.72 -9.11
CA HIS A 331 -13.49 9.55 -9.29
C HIS A 331 -13.72 9.25 -10.77
N ALA A 332 -13.71 7.98 -11.14
CA ALA A 332 -13.86 7.55 -12.53
C ALA A 332 -15.16 8.06 -13.21
N GLY A 333 -16.24 8.23 -12.45
CA GLY A 333 -17.50 8.81 -12.93
C GLY A 333 -17.44 10.33 -13.19
N CYS A 334 -16.39 11.02 -12.73
CA CYS A 334 -16.25 12.48 -12.88
C CYS A 334 -15.31 12.90 -14.02
N ARG A 335 -15.09 12.02 -15.01
CA ARG A 335 -14.17 12.27 -16.15
C ARG A 335 -14.45 13.56 -16.91
N LEU A 336 -15.72 13.84 -17.19
CA LEU A 336 -16.12 15.06 -17.88
C LEU A 336 -15.79 16.31 -17.06
N LYS A 337 -16.05 16.27 -15.74
CA LYS A 337 -15.68 17.37 -14.85
C LYS A 337 -14.16 17.56 -14.76
N LEU A 338 -13.39 16.47 -14.74
CA LEU A 338 -11.93 16.53 -14.79
C LEU A 338 -11.43 17.16 -16.09
N GLN A 339 -12.08 16.88 -17.24
CA GLN A 339 -11.77 17.53 -18.53
C GLN A 339 -12.07 19.03 -18.48
N HIS A 340 -13.21 19.42 -17.89
CA HIS A 340 -13.53 20.85 -17.71
C HIS A 340 -12.49 21.53 -16.82
N ALA A 341 -12.10 20.89 -15.70
CA ALA A 341 -11.03 21.40 -14.82
C ALA A 341 -9.73 21.62 -15.59
N ARG A 342 -9.30 20.68 -16.42
CA ARG A 342 -8.10 20.83 -17.25
C ARG A 342 -8.19 21.99 -18.23
N ARG A 343 -9.34 22.12 -18.93
CA ARG A 343 -9.56 23.22 -19.90
C ARG A 343 -9.46 24.59 -19.23
N VAL A 344 -10.12 24.76 -18.09
CA VAL A 344 -10.08 26.06 -17.37
C VAL A 344 -8.72 26.34 -16.75
N LEU A 345 -7.89 25.32 -16.56
CA LEU A 345 -6.49 25.45 -16.12
C LEU A 345 -5.48 25.59 -17.27
N GLY A 346 -5.97 25.67 -18.52
CA GLY A 346 -5.12 25.92 -19.70
C GLY A 346 -4.37 24.69 -20.23
N GLU A 347 -4.68 23.47 -19.76
CA GLU A 347 -4.12 22.25 -20.33
C GLU A 347 -5.07 21.66 -21.40
N PRO A 348 -4.65 21.55 -22.68
CA PRO A 348 -5.37 20.76 -23.63
C PRO A 348 -5.30 19.29 -23.21
N PHE A 349 -6.45 18.66 -23.05
CA PHE A 349 -6.49 17.26 -22.63
C PHE A 349 -7.50 16.45 -23.42
N GLU A 350 -6.99 15.47 -24.12
CA GLU A 350 -7.76 14.36 -24.63
C GLU A 350 -7.61 13.16 -23.66
N LEU A 351 -8.72 12.68 -23.11
CA LEU A 351 -8.71 11.43 -22.35
C LEU A 351 -8.35 10.30 -23.33
N PRO A 352 -7.26 9.56 -23.11
CA PRO A 352 -7.00 8.39 -23.92
C PRO A 352 -8.18 7.43 -23.80
N ALA A 353 -8.62 6.86 -24.92
CA ALA A 353 -9.73 5.91 -24.98
C ALA A 353 -9.56 4.72 -24.04
N THR A 354 -8.31 4.40 -23.68
CA THR A 354 -7.95 3.37 -22.71
C THR A 354 -7.20 3.99 -21.52
N LEU A 355 -7.73 3.79 -20.32
CA LEU A 355 -7.17 4.32 -19.08
C LEU A 355 -5.88 3.63 -18.60
N ARG A 356 -5.50 2.51 -19.21
CA ARG A 356 -4.30 1.78 -18.83
C ARG A 356 -3.21 1.91 -19.88
N VAL A 357 -2.16 2.62 -19.56
CA VAL A 357 -0.90 2.54 -20.30
C VAL A 357 -0.21 1.27 -19.86
N LYS A 358 -0.09 0.28 -20.77
CA LYS A 358 0.76 -0.88 -20.50
C LYS A 358 2.22 -0.44 -20.62
N LEU A 359 2.92 -0.34 -19.50
CA LEU A 359 4.37 -0.15 -19.51
C LEU A 359 5.04 -1.38 -20.13
N LYS A 360 5.97 -1.14 -21.06
CA LYS A 360 6.89 -2.19 -21.47
C LYS A 360 7.80 -2.55 -20.29
N PHE A 361 8.15 -3.81 -20.16
CA PHE A 361 8.96 -4.30 -19.05
C PHE A 361 10.30 -3.54 -18.87
N LEU A 362 10.96 -3.20 -19.95
CA LEU A 362 12.24 -2.47 -19.93
C LEU A 362 12.07 -1.03 -19.42
N ASP A 363 11.04 -0.32 -19.91
CA ASP A 363 10.75 1.05 -19.49
C ASP A 363 10.41 1.09 -17.99
N TRP A 364 9.65 0.10 -17.53
CA TRP A 364 9.34 -0.09 -16.13
C TRP A 364 10.60 -0.33 -15.29
N PHE A 365 11.48 -1.25 -15.73
CA PHE A 365 12.70 -1.61 -15.02
C PHE A 365 13.63 -0.39 -14.87
N LYS A 366 13.92 0.30 -15.96
CA LYS A 366 14.72 1.53 -15.97
C LYS A 366 14.16 2.56 -14.99
N LYS A 367 12.85 2.75 -14.98
CA LYS A 367 12.18 3.73 -14.13
C LYS A 367 12.28 3.42 -12.64
N ILE A 368 12.23 2.14 -12.26
CA ILE A 368 12.30 1.73 -10.83
C ILE A 368 13.72 1.68 -10.32
N THR A 369 14.65 1.17 -11.14
CA THR A 369 16.04 0.92 -10.71
C THR A 369 16.99 2.06 -11.05
N GLY A 370 16.56 2.99 -11.92
CA GLY A 370 17.46 4.00 -12.49
C GLY A 370 18.54 3.41 -13.40
N SER A 371 18.51 2.09 -13.64
CA SER A 371 19.52 1.37 -14.44
C SER A 371 19.13 1.30 -15.90
N ASP A 372 20.06 1.65 -16.78
CA ASP A 372 19.94 1.45 -18.24
C ASP A 372 20.26 0.01 -18.68
N THR A 373 20.77 -0.82 -17.75
CA THR A 373 21.11 -2.21 -18.03
C THR A 373 19.85 -3.04 -18.24
N ASP A 374 19.79 -3.80 -19.34
CA ASP A 374 18.67 -4.71 -19.60
C ASP A 374 18.61 -5.79 -18.51
N PRO A 375 17.52 -5.92 -17.75
CA PRO A 375 17.38 -6.92 -16.69
C PRO A 375 17.32 -8.36 -17.20
N ARG A 376 17.23 -8.53 -18.51
CA ARG A 376 17.32 -9.84 -19.16
C ARG A 376 18.76 -10.23 -19.46
N LEU A 377 19.71 -9.30 -19.28
CA LEU A 377 21.12 -9.58 -19.53
C LEU A 377 21.57 -10.76 -18.66
N CYS A 378 22.31 -11.66 -19.28
CA CYS A 378 22.78 -12.87 -18.60
C CYS A 378 23.78 -12.49 -17.49
N LYS A 379 23.46 -12.79 -16.24
CA LYS A 379 24.32 -12.52 -15.09
C LYS A 379 25.62 -13.34 -15.08
N PHE A 380 25.70 -14.40 -15.90
CA PHE A 380 26.86 -15.28 -15.95
C PHE A 380 27.94 -14.77 -16.96
N CYS A 381 27.50 -14.24 -18.09
CA CYS A 381 28.46 -13.76 -19.12
C CYS A 381 28.38 -12.25 -19.37
N GLY A 382 27.34 -11.56 -18.90
CA GLY A 382 27.16 -10.13 -19.12
C GLY A 382 26.91 -9.69 -20.55
N LYS A 383 26.77 -10.63 -21.52
CA LYS A 383 26.67 -10.34 -22.96
C LYS A 383 25.33 -10.81 -23.57
N GLY A 384 24.95 -12.05 -23.35
CA GLY A 384 23.72 -12.63 -23.90
C GLY A 384 22.47 -12.25 -23.09
N LEU A 385 21.28 -12.55 -23.62
CA LEU A 385 20.00 -12.35 -22.96
C LEU A 385 19.46 -13.67 -22.41
N MET A 386 18.84 -13.62 -21.24
CA MET A 386 18.14 -14.74 -20.64
C MET A 386 16.74 -14.88 -21.24
N LEU A 387 16.60 -15.74 -22.24
CA LEU A 387 15.34 -15.98 -22.96
C LEU A 387 14.49 -17.05 -22.27
N PRO A 388 13.15 -16.88 -22.17
CA PRO A 388 12.27 -17.90 -21.63
C PRO A 388 12.13 -19.06 -22.62
N VAL A 389 12.29 -20.29 -22.12
CA VAL A 389 12.21 -21.51 -22.93
C VAL A 389 11.00 -22.33 -22.57
N ARG A 390 10.73 -22.50 -21.28
CA ARG A 390 9.62 -23.32 -20.81
C ARG A 390 9.00 -22.74 -19.55
N GLU A 391 7.68 -22.74 -19.49
CA GLU A 391 6.91 -22.40 -18.32
C GLU A 391 6.50 -23.66 -17.58
N PHE A 392 6.54 -23.63 -16.25
CA PHE A 392 6.18 -24.72 -15.36
C PHE A 392 5.04 -24.27 -14.47
N GLU A 393 4.01 -25.13 -14.40
CA GLU A 393 2.87 -24.92 -13.54
C GLU A 393 3.22 -25.06 -12.05
N PRO A 394 2.42 -24.43 -11.16
CA PRO A 394 2.57 -24.58 -9.72
C PRO A 394 2.50 -26.02 -9.27
N LEU A 395 3.44 -26.44 -8.42
CA LEU A 395 3.38 -27.74 -7.76
C LEU A 395 2.39 -27.65 -6.58
N ARG A 396 1.33 -28.46 -6.60
CA ARG A 396 0.27 -28.46 -5.57
C ARG A 396 0.25 -29.78 -4.81
N GLY A 397 -0.08 -29.72 -3.51
CA GLY A 397 -0.33 -30.89 -2.65
C GLY A 397 0.89 -31.77 -2.39
N TRP A 398 0.67 -33.09 -2.33
CA TRP A 398 1.69 -34.13 -2.02
C TRP A 398 2.88 -34.16 -2.98
N ARG A 399 2.73 -33.65 -4.19
CA ARG A 399 3.83 -33.52 -5.17
C ARG A 399 4.96 -32.59 -4.70
N LEU A 400 4.70 -31.68 -3.76
CA LEU A 400 5.74 -30.83 -3.17
C LEU A 400 6.73 -31.61 -2.28
N SER A 401 6.31 -32.75 -1.73
CA SER A 401 7.14 -33.57 -0.85
C SER A 401 7.94 -34.66 -1.59
N LEU A 402 7.57 -34.99 -2.82
CA LEU A 402 8.14 -36.12 -3.59
C LEU A 402 8.99 -35.69 -4.80
N VAL A 403 8.84 -34.44 -5.28
CA VAL A 403 9.67 -33.96 -6.37
C VAL A 403 11.00 -33.50 -5.80
N SER A 404 11.89 -34.48 -5.61
CA SER A 404 13.33 -34.17 -5.47
C SER A 404 13.79 -33.49 -6.75
N TRP A 405 14.70 -32.56 -6.65
CA TRP A 405 15.39 -31.93 -7.79
C TRP A 405 15.85 -32.93 -8.88
N LEU A 406 16.01 -34.20 -8.52
CA LEU A 406 16.37 -35.31 -9.38
C LEU A 406 15.29 -35.66 -10.42
N GLU A 407 13.99 -35.50 -10.16
CA GLU A 407 12.96 -35.78 -11.16
C GLU A 407 12.81 -34.66 -12.18
N VAL A 408 13.01 -33.42 -11.76
CA VAL A 408 13.11 -32.28 -12.68
C VAL A 408 14.32 -32.46 -13.60
N PHE A 409 15.46 -32.94 -13.08
CA PHE A 409 16.65 -33.23 -13.85
C PHE A 409 16.56 -34.53 -14.69
N ARG A 410 15.81 -35.57 -14.26
CA ARG A 410 15.59 -36.80 -15.05
C ARG A 410 14.74 -36.54 -16.29
N SER A 411 13.74 -35.68 -16.20
CA SER A 411 12.99 -35.24 -17.38
C SER A 411 13.82 -34.45 -18.39
N TRP A 412 14.99 -33.95 -17.98
CA TRP A 412 15.95 -33.23 -18.82
C TRP A 412 16.76 -34.12 -19.77
N LYS A 413 17.06 -35.37 -19.36
CA LYS A 413 17.83 -36.28 -20.23
C LYS A 413 17.07 -36.71 -21.48
N PHE A 414 15.72 -36.63 -21.47
CA PHE A 414 14.89 -37.02 -22.62
C PHE A 414 14.50 -35.87 -23.57
N ALA A 415 14.84 -34.64 -23.26
CA ALA A 415 14.48 -33.51 -24.11
C ALA A 415 15.62 -33.04 -25.04
N PHE A 416 16.80 -33.66 -24.95
CA PHE A 416 18.01 -33.28 -25.70
C PHE A 416 18.80 -34.51 -26.20
N ALA A 417 18.13 -35.68 -26.38
CA ALA A 417 18.68 -36.78 -27.14
C ALA A 417 18.18 -36.74 -28.59
#